data_1faa83632fdda94f19f8657a9b2c4b74
#
_entry.id   1faa83632fdda94f19f8657a9b2c4b74
#
_cell.length_a   1.000
_cell.length_b   1.000
_cell.length_c   1.000
_cell.angle_alpha   90.00
_cell.angle_beta   90.00
_cell.angle_gamma   90.00
#
_symmetry.space_group_name_H-M   'P 1'
#
loop_
_entity.id
_entity.type
_entity.pdbx_description
1 polymer ?
#
loop_
_entity_poly.entity_id
_entity_poly.type
_entity_poly.pdbx_seq_one_letter_code
_entity_poly.pdbx_strand_id
1 'polypeptide(L)'
;MSNDGVNAGRRRFLVAATSVVGAAGAVGAAVPFVGSWFPSAKAKAAGAPVKVNVSKIEPGQQMVAEWRGQPVFIVRRTEEILGNLKKIEGQLSDPTSKNSVQPTYVDPQVRSIKPEILLLIGICTHLGCSPTFRPEVAPADLGKDWVGGYFCPCHGSHYDLAGRVYKSQPAPLNLPVPPHSYESDEIIVVGVDTEKA
;
A
#
# COMPACT_ATOMS: atom_id res chain seq x y z
N MET A 1 33.35 -40.03 -49.01
CA MET A 1 33.52 -38.59 -49.32
C MET A 1 34.73 -38.11 -48.58
N SER A 2 35.85 -37.94 -49.29
CA SER A 2 37.12 -37.51 -48.73
C SER A 2 37.03 -36.04 -48.32
N ASN A 3 37.42 -35.72 -47.09
CA ASN A 3 37.51 -34.37 -46.56
C ASN A 3 38.81 -33.65 -47.07
N ASP A 4 39.17 -33.90 -48.32
CA ASP A 4 40.36 -33.38 -48.93
C ASP A 4 40.17 -31.84 -49.19
N GLY A 5 40.77 -31.03 -48.33
CA GLY A 5 40.75 -29.57 -48.43
C GLY A 5 40.46 -28.80 -47.18
N VAL A 6 39.92 -29.43 -46.14
CA VAL A 6 39.63 -28.71 -44.87
C VAL A 6 40.72 -28.95 -43.83
N ASN A 7 41.44 -27.88 -43.47
CA ASN A 7 42.40 -27.93 -42.36
C ASN A 7 41.64 -28.01 -41.02
N ALA A 8 41.61 -29.23 -40.44
CA ALA A 8 40.88 -29.51 -39.20
C ALA A 8 41.35 -28.66 -37.99
N GLY A 9 42.67 -28.32 -37.95
CA GLY A 9 43.20 -27.44 -36.90
C GLY A 9 42.69 -26.02 -37.00
N ARG A 10 42.70 -25.46 -38.23
CA ARG A 10 42.14 -24.12 -38.50
C ARG A 10 40.64 -24.06 -38.20
N ARG A 11 39.88 -25.09 -38.58
CA ARG A 11 38.43 -25.15 -38.30
C ARG A 11 38.16 -25.17 -36.78
N ARG A 12 38.86 -26.00 -36.02
CA ARG A 12 38.70 -26.08 -34.55
C ARG A 12 39.07 -24.73 -33.91
N PHE A 13 40.14 -24.09 -34.34
CA PHE A 13 40.54 -22.79 -33.82
C PHE A 13 39.45 -21.73 -34.08
N LEU A 14 38.97 -21.62 -35.33
CA LEU A 14 37.95 -20.65 -35.69
C LEU A 14 36.62 -20.90 -34.93
N VAL A 15 36.19 -22.17 -34.80
CA VAL A 15 34.99 -22.50 -34.03
C VAL A 15 35.16 -22.12 -32.56
N ALA A 16 36.31 -22.46 -31.95
CA ALA A 16 36.59 -22.11 -30.57
C ALA A 16 36.62 -20.59 -30.36
N ALA A 17 37.32 -19.85 -31.23
CA ALA A 17 37.42 -18.41 -31.13
C ALA A 17 36.07 -17.72 -31.29
N THR A 18 35.30 -18.11 -32.28
CA THR A 18 33.92 -17.55 -32.49
C THR A 18 32.97 -17.93 -31.37
N SER A 19 33.09 -19.14 -30.79
CA SER A 19 32.27 -19.55 -29.64
C SER A 19 32.58 -18.71 -28.40
N VAL A 20 33.85 -18.44 -28.12
CA VAL A 20 34.27 -17.59 -26.98
C VAL A 20 33.77 -16.16 -27.16
N VAL A 21 33.99 -15.57 -28.35
CA VAL A 21 33.53 -14.20 -28.64
C VAL A 21 31.98 -14.14 -28.59
N GLY A 22 31.30 -15.14 -29.19
CA GLY A 22 29.85 -15.24 -29.14
C GLY A 22 29.30 -15.37 -27.73
N ALA A 23 29.92 -16.20 -26.89
CA ALA A 23 29.55 -16.34 -25.49
C ALA A 23 29.75 -15.03 -24.69
N ALA A 24 30.88 -14.35 -24.88
CA ALA A 24 31.14 -13.05 -24.27
C ALA A 24 30.10 -11.99 -24.72
N GLY A 25 29.78 -11.97 -26.00
CA GLY A 25 28.72 -11.10 -26.53
C GLY A 25 27.34 -11.39 -25.96
N ALA A 26 26.98 -12.68 -25.84
CA ALA A 26 25.70 -13.09 -25.23
C ALA A 26 25.61 -12.69 -23.75
N VAL A 27 26.68 -12.89 -22.97
CA VAL A 27 26.78 -12.44 -21.58
C VAL A 27 26.66 -10.92 -21.49
N GLY A 28 27.44 -10.18 -22.33
CA GLY A 28 27.35 -8.72 -22.37
C GLY A 28 25.97 -8.19 -22.69
N ALA A 29 25.26 -8.83 -23.64
CA ALA A 29 23.89 -8.48 -23.97
C ALA A 29 22.90 -8.83 -22.85
N ALA A 30 23.12 -9.91 -22.09
CA ALA A 30 22.25 -10.32 -20.99
C ALA A 30 22.32 -9.40 -19.78
N VAL A 31 23.47 -8.76 -19.50
CA VAL A 31 23.68 -7.89 -18.33
C VAL A 31 22.62 -6.81 -18.15
N PRO A 32 22.25 -5.98 -19.16
CA PRO A 32 21.23 -4.95 -18.98
C PRO A 32 19.85 -5.54 -18.71
N PHE A 33 19.52 -6.70 -19.29
CA PHE A 33 18.22 -7.36 -19.04
C PHE A 33 18.13 -7.91 -17.62
N VAL A 34 19.15 -8.62 -17.15
CA VAL A 34 19.21 -9.09 -15.77
C VAL A 34 19.26 -7.91 -14.80
N GLY A 35 20.03 -6.87 -15.12
CA GLY A 35 20.11 -5.64 -14.33
C GLY A 35 18.76 -4.92 -14.21
N SER A 36 17.89 -5.01 -15.21
CA SER A 36 16.55 -4.38 -15.17
C SER A 36 15.60 -5.03 -14.17
N TRP A 37 15.87 -6.24 -13.68
CA TRP A 37 15.08 -6.90 -12.65
C TRP A 37 15.33 -6.35 -11.24
N PHE A 38 16.44 -5.64 -11.06
CA PHE A 38 16.73 -4.99 -9.78
C PHE A 38 16.00 -3.63 -9.70
N PRO A 39 15.47 -3.27 -8.52
CA PRO A 39 14.76 -2.01 -8.34
C PRO A 39 15.67 -0.81 -8.61
N SER A 40 15.18 0.15 -9.38
CA SER A 40 15.86 1.41 -9.65
C SER A 40 16.07 2.24 -8.37
N ALA A 41 16.98 3.22 -8.40
CA ALA A 41 17.16 4.16 -7.28
C ALA A 41 15.84 4.87 -6.90
N LYS A 42 15.02 5.23 -7.89
CA LYS A 42 13.68 5.83 -7.67
C LYS A 42 12.74 4.84 -6.96
N ALA A 43 12.72 3.57 -7.36
CA ALA A 43 11.89 2.55 -6.72
C ALA A 43 12.34 2.27 -5.28
N LYS A 44 13.65 2.27 -5.01
CA LYS A 44 14.21 2.15 -3.66
C LYS A 44 13.84 3.36 -2.79
N ALA A 45 13.94 4.57 -3.33
CA ALA A 45 13.56 5.80 -2.63
C ALA A 45 12.05 5.84 -2.34
N ALA A 46 11.20 5.41 -3.27
CA ALA A 46 9.74 5.33 -3.06
C ALA A 46 9.35 4.35 -1.95
N GLY A 47 10.17 3.35 -1.65
CA GLY A 47 9.99 2.41 -0.54
C GLY A 47 10.49 2.91 0.82
N ALA A 48 11.18 4.04 0.86
CA ALA A 48 11.74 4.59 2.09
C ALA A 48 10.63 5.04 3.07
N PRO A 49 10.88 4.99 4.39
CA PRO A 49 9.98 5.56 5.38
C PRO A 49 9.77 7.06 5.16
N VAL A 50 8.54 7.53 5.43
CA VAL A 50 8.14 8.92 5.28
C VAL A 50 7.77 9.48 6.65
N LYS A 51 8.38 10.61 7.04
CA LYS A 51 8.00 11.36 8.26
C LYS A 51 6.88 12.33 7.93
N VAL A 52 5.83 12.28 8.72
CA VAL A 52 4.64 13.15 8.57
C VAL A 52 4.39 13.87 9.88
N ASN A 53 4.30 15.21 9.82
CA ASN A 53 3.92 16.04 10.96
C ASN A 53 2.39 16.18 11.00
N VAL A 54 1.77 15.70 12.09
CA VAL A 54 0.32 15.69 12.30
C VAL A 54 -0.18 16.81 13.22
N SER A 55 0.71 17.69 13.69
CA SER A 55 0.35 18.76 14.64
C SER A 55 -0.69 19.73 14.09
N LYS A 56 -0.69 19.96 12.78
CA LYS A 56 -1.58 20.90 12.09
C LYS A 56 -2.92 20.32 11.64
N ILE A 57 -3.15 19.03 11.84
CA ILE A 57 -4.45 18.41 11.51
C ILE A 57 -5.44 18.78 12.62
N GLU A 58 -6.50 19.50 12.29
CA GLU A 58 -7.57 19.81 13.23
C GLU A 58 -8.45 18.57 13.48
N PRO A 59 -9.12 18.48 14.65
CA PRO A 59 -10.08 17.42 14.92
C PRO A 59 -11.15 17.32 13.83
N GLY A 60 -11.39 16.08 13.34
CA GLY A 60 -12.32 15.82 12.25
C GLY A 60 -11.75 16.01 10.84
N GLN A 61 -10.52 16.52 10.71
CA GLN A 61 -9.87 16.74 9.42
C GLN A 61 -8.99 15.57 8.98
N GLN A 62 -8.77 15.51 7.65
CA GLN A 62 -7.87 14.58 6.99
C GLN A 62 -6.73 15.33 6.30
N MET A 63 -5.53 14.77 6.38
CA MET A 63 -4.44 15.07 5.45
C MET A 63 -4.06 13.81 4.66
N VAL A 64 -3.37 14.02 3.54
CA VAL A 64 -2.88 12.92 2.69
C VAL A 64 -1.36 13.05 2.57
N ALA A 65 -0.67 11.97 2.89
CA ALA A 65 0.76 11.79 2.62
C ALA A 65 0.93 10.76 1.50
N GLU A 66 2.13 10.66 0.94
CA GLU A 66 2.46 9.65 -0.05
C GLU A 66 3.51 8.69 0.52
N TRP A 67 3.27 7.38 0.39
CA TRP A 67 4.23 6.34 0.71
C TRP A 67 4.15 5.21 -0.30
N ARG A 68 5.28 4.81 -0.87
CA ARG A 68 5.36 3.80 -1.94
C ARG A 68 4.49 4.09 -3.16
N GLY A 69 4.31 5.38 -3.50
CA GLY A 69 3.45 5.79 -4.60
C GLY A 69 1.95 5.62 -4.31
N GLN A 70 1.57 5.41 -3.05
CA GLN A 70 0.20 5.24 -2.62
C GLN A 70 -0.21 6.37 -1.67
N PRO A 71 -1.45 6.87 -1.73
CA PRO A 71 -1.95 7.83 -0.78
C PRO A 71 -2.12 7.19 0.60
N VAL A 72 -1.60 7.83 1.63
CA VAL A 72 -1.83 7.51 3.03
C VAL A 72 -2.75 8.55 3.60
N PHE A 73 -3.97 8.16 3.95
CA PHE A 73 -4.94 9.00 4.62
C PHE A 73 -4.62 9.06 6.11
N ILE A 74 -4.51 10.26 6.64
CA ILE A 74 -4.26 10.50 8.07
C ILE A 74 -5.37 11.39 8.58
N VAL A 75 -6.15 10.89 9.55
CA VAL A 75 -7.31 11.57 10.09
C VAL A 75 -7.14 11.80 11.59
N ARG A 76 -7.40 13.01 12.05
CA ARG A 76 -7.57 13.28 13.49
C ARG A 76 -9.03 13.09 13.86
N ARG A 77 -9.34 11.97 14.51
CA ARG A 77 -10.71 11.61 14.91
C ARG A 77 -11.09 12.32 16.19
N THR A 78 -12.36 12.73 16.28
CA THR A 78 -12.98 13.27 17.49
C THR A 78 -13.53 12.14 18.37
N GLU A 79 -13.85 12.43 19.63
CA GLU A 79 -14.53 11.49 20.52
C GLU A 79 -15.90 11.05 19.95
N GLU A 80 -16.60 11.95 19.28
CA GLU A 80 -17.85 11.63 18.59
C GLU A 80 -17.64 10.58 17.49
N ILE A 81 -16.63 10.76 16.64
CA ILE A 81 -16.26 9.79 15.62
C ILE A 81 -15.98 8.43 16.24
N LEU A 82 -15.14 8.39 17.29
CA LEU A 82 -14.81 7.15 17.99
C LEU A 82 -16.02 6.49 18.64
N GLY A 83 -16.95 7.27 19.19
CA GLY A 83 -18.21 6.78 19.72
C GLY A 83 -19.11 6.16 18.64
N ASN A 84 -19.13 6.75 17.44
CA ASN A 84 -19.91 6.27 16.31
C ASN A 84 -19.39 4.94 15.74
N LEU A 85 -18.09 4.66 15.79
CA LEU A 85 -17.51 3.39 15.35
C LEU A 85 -18.15 2.15 16.02
N LYS A 86 -18.50 2.28 17.30
CA LYS A 86 -19.13 1.19 18.07
C LYS A 86 -20.58 0.95 17.66
N LYS A 87 -21.30 2.00 17.27
CA LYS A 87 -22.74 1.91 16.90
C LYS A 87 -22.98 1.08 15.64
N ILE A 88 -22.01 1.03 14.74
CA ILE A 88 -22.15 0.41 13.40
C ILE A 88 -21.47 -0.96 13.28
N GLU A 89 -20.88 -1.51 14.34
CA GLU A 89 -20.17 -2.80 14.29
C GLU A 89 -21.01 -3.93 13.66
N GLY A 90 -22.29 -3.96 13.94
CA GLY A 90 -23.22 -4.93 13.37
C GLY A 90 -23.41 -4.82 11.86
N GLN A 91 -23.06 -3.68 11.27
CA GLN A 91 -23.17 -3.40 9.83
C GLN A 91 -21.89 -3.71 9.05
N LEU A 92 -20.78 -4.05 9.74
CA LEU A 92 -19.46 -4.25 9.12
C LEU A 92 -19.21 -5.72 8.78
N SER A 93 -18.46 -5.96 7.70
CA SER A 93 -18.07 -7.31 7.27
C SER A 93 -17.00 -7.91 8.17
N ASP A 94 -16.01 -7.10 8.57
CA ASP A 94 -14.89 -7.51 9.43
C ASP A 94 -14.64 -6.45 10.52
N PRO A 95 -15.52 -6.36 11.55
CA PRO A 95 -15.44 -5.31 12.57
C PRO A 95 -14.21 -5.38 13.45
N THR A 96 -13.60 -6.56 13.59
CA THR A 96 -12.40 -6.80 14.40
C THR A 96 -11.14 -7.04 13.55
N SER A 97 -11.19 -6.74 12.27
CA SER A 97 -10.07 -6.77 11.33
C SER A 97 -9.28 -8.08 11.29
N LYS A 98 -9.98 -9.22 11.40
CA LYS A 98 -9.37 -10.55 11.40
C LYS A 98 -8.80 -10.95 10.05
N ASN A 99 -9.43 -10.49 8.95
CA ASN A 99 -9.04 -10.79 7.59
C ASN A 99 -8.33 -9.60 6.90
N SER A 100 -8.13 -8.52 7.62
CA SER A 100 -7.65 -7.25 7.06
C SER A 100 -6.15 -7.07 7.28
N VAL A 101 -5.50 -6.35 6.35
CA VAL A 101 -4.07 -6.06 6.44
C VAL A 101 -3.84 -4.91 7.42
N GLN A 102 -3.23 -5.22 8.54
CA GLN A 102 -2.77 -4.24 9.54
C GLN A 102 -1.63 -4.83 10.39
N PRO A 103 -0.76 -3.98 10.98
CA PRO A 103 0.23 -4.41 11.96
C PRO A 103 -0.43 -4.98 13.23
N THR A 104 0.24 -5.93 13.90
CA THR A 104 -0.27 -6.62 15.09
C THR A 104 -0.37 -5.70 16.32
N TYR A 105 0.44 -4.65 16.37
CA TYR A 105 0.44 -3.64 17.45
C TYR A 105 -0.71 -2.61 17.33
N VAL A 106 -1.49 -2.67 16.27
CA VAL A 106 -2.64 -1.77 16.06
C VAL A 106 -3.90 -2.39 16.64
N ASP A 107 -4.65 -1.62 17.43
CA ASP A 107 -5.94 -2.07 17.97
C ASP A 107 -6.87 -2.54 16.85
N PRO A 108 -7.48 -3.72 16.92
CA PRO A 108 -8.26 -4.29 15.82
C PRO A 108 -9.61 -3.61 15.56
N GLN A 109 -10.16 -2.87 16.53
CA GLN A 109 -11.46 -2.20 16.40
C GLN A 109 -11.31 -0.77 15.87
N VAL A 110 -10.43 0.02 16.52
CA VAL A 110 -10.21 1.42 16.10
C VAL A 110 -9.13 1.55 15.02
N ARG A 111 -8.35 0.49 14.78
CA ARG A 111 -7.35 0.33 13.74
C ARG A 111 -6.27 1.41 13.74
N SER A 112 -5.81 1.74 14.95
CA SER A 112 -4.77 2.73 15.17
C SER A 112 -4.01 2.44 16.47
N ILE A 113 -2.76 2.94 16.58
CA ILE A 113 -1.96 2.90 17.81
C ILE A 113 -2.55 3.87 18.84
N LYS A 114 -2.80 5.12 18.41
CA LYS A 114 -3.51 6.14 19.17
C LYS A 114 -4.92 6.30 18.61
N PRO A 115 -6.00 6.12 19.39
CA PRO A 115 -7.37 6.15 18.87
C PRO A 115 -7.71 7.40 18.07
N GLU A 116 -7.16 8.56 18.45
CA GLU A 116 -7.41 9.84 17.81
C GLU A 116 -6.73 10.01 16.44
N ILE A 117 -5.69 9.25 16.14
CA ILE A 117 -4.96 9.36 14.87
C ILE A 117 -5.09 8.05 14.07
N LEU A 118 -5.80 8.12 12.96
CA LEU A 118 -5.98 7.02 12.03
C LEU A 118 -5.02 7.16 10.85
N LEU A 119 -4.39 6.06 10.44
CA LEU A 119 -3.62 5.95 9.20
C LEU A 119 -4.18 4.81 8.33
N LEU A 120 -4.48 5.08 7.07
CA LEU A 120 -4.97 4.10 6.11
C LEU A 120 -4.28 4.26 4.76
N ILE A 121 -4.05 3.17 4.05
CA ILE A 121 -3.79 3.24 2.62
C ILE A 121 -5.08 3.62 1.92
N GLY A 122 -5.11 4.78 1.26
CA GLY A 122 -6.28 5.36 0.61
C GLY A 122 -6.63 4.71 -0.73
N ILE A 123 -6.60 3.38 -0.77
CA ILE A 123 -6.87 2.58 -1.97
C ILE A 123 -7.95 1.54 -1.67
N CYS A 124 -9.07 1.64 -2.36
CA CYS A 124 -10.21 0.73 -2.24
C CYS A 124 -9.79 -0.71 -2.55
N THR A 125 -10.15 -1.63 -1.65
CA THR A 125 -9.81 -3.05 -1.76
C THR A 125 -10.59 -3.80 -2.84
N HIS A 126 -11.54 -3.13 -3.53
CA HIS A 126 -12.23 -3.70 -4.68
C HIS A 126 -11.32 -3.72 -5.93
N LEU A 127 -11.07 -2.56 -6.55
CA LEU A 127 -10.29 -2.44 -7.80
C LEU A 127 -9.31 -1.24 -7.78
N GLY A 128 -8.92 -0.76 -6.62
CA GLY A 128 -7.82 0.21 -6.49
C GLY A 128 -8.19 1.69 -6.66
N CYS A 129 -9.49 2.07 -6.71
CA CYS A 129 -9.87 3.49 -6.72
C CYS A 129 -9.55 4.15 -5.37
N SER A 130 -9.32 5.47 -5.36
CA SER A 130 -9.17 6.22 -4.11
C SER A 130 -10.54 6.59 -3.55
N PRO A 131 -10.91 6.13 -2.33
CA PRO A 131 -12.17 6.52 -1.69
C PRO A 131 -12.14 7.99 -1.28
N THR A 132 -13.31 8.63 -1.34
CA THR A 132 -13.50 10.02 -0.91
C THR A 132 -13.79 10.08 0.58
N PHE A 133 -13.13 10.99 1.29
CA PHE A 133 -13.40 11.27 2.69
C PHE A 133 -14.75 11.98 2.84
N ARG A 134 -15.65 11.42 3.63
CA ARG A 134 -17.01 11.87 3.86
C ARG A 134 -17.30 11.84 5.36
N PRO A 135 -16.79 12.84 6.13
CA PRO A 135 -16.93 12.86 7.58
C PRO A 135 -18.33 13.23 8.07
N GLU A 136 -19.23 13.73 7.21
CA GLU A 136 -20.57 14.17 7.55
C GLU A 136 -21.41 13.02 8.09
N VAL A 137 -22.28 13.29 9.05
CA VAL A 137 -23.26 12.34 9.56
C VAL A 137 -24.59 12.50 8.82
N ALA A 138 -25.18 11.40 8.37
CA ALA A 138 -26.47 11.34 7.70
C ALA A 138 -26.66 12.32 6.52
N PRO A 139 -25.70 12.48 5.59
CA PRO A 139 -25.89 13.32 4.42
C PRO A 139 -26.95 12.71 3.51
N ALA A 140 -27.63 13.55 2.73
CA ALA A 140 -28.79 13.15 1.92
C ALA A 140 -28.49 12.04 0.90
N ASP A 141 -27.26 11.99 0.39
CA ASP A 141 -26.82 11.05 -0.64
C ASP A 141 -26.30 9.70 -0.10
N LEU A 142 -25.89 9.63 1.18
CA LEU A 142 -25.39 8.40 1.81
C LEU A 142 -26.35 7.78 2.83
N GLY A 143 -27.42 8.49 3.15
CA GLY A 143 -28.51 7.97 4.00
C GLY A 143 -28.31 8.21 5.48
N LYS A 144 -29.37 7.87 6.26
CA LYS A 144 -29.50 8.20 7.69
C LYS A 144 -28.55 7.41 8.58
N ASP A 145 -28.11 6.23 8.14
CA ASP A 145 -27.25 5.34 8.91
C ASP A 145 -25.75 5.64 8.71
N TRP A 146 -25.44 6.60 7.84
CA TRP A 146 -24.07 7.05 7.63
C TRP A 146 -23.57 7.88 8.80
N VAL A 147 -22.47 7.46 9.42
CA VAL A 147 -21.87 8.10 10.61
C VAL A 147 -20.53 8.74 10.34
N GLY A 148 -20.23 9.02 9.07
CA GLY A 148 -18.92 9.44 8.61
C GLY A 148 -18.06 8.26 8.19
N GLY A 149 -17.23 8.49 7.14
CA GLY A 149 -16.38 7.42 6.59
C GLY A 149 -15.74 7.77 5.26
N TYR A 150 -15.56 6.72 4.46
CA TYR A 150 -15.04 6.82 3.11
C TYR A 150 -16.03 6.21 2.13
N PHE A 151 -16.30 6.93 1.07
CA PHE A 151 -17.13 6.48 -0.05
C PHE A 151 -16.27 6.27 -1.30
N CYS A 152 -16.30 5.07 -1.87
CA CYS A 152 -15.60 4.80 -3.12
C CYS A 152 -16.50 5.11 -4.33
N PRO A 153 -16.22 6.16 -5.11
CA PRO A 153 -17.12 6.61 -6.18
C PRO A 153 -17.19 5.66 -7.38
N CYS A 154 -16.22 4.73 -7.52
CA CYS A 154 -16.18 3.84 -8.66
C CYS A 154 -17.32 2.81 -8.65
N HIS A 155 -17.57 2.17 -7.51
CA HIS A 155 -18.58 1.10 -7.39
C HIS A 155 -19.38 1.18 -6.09
N GLY A 156 -19.31 2.31 -5.39
CA GLY A 156 -20.16 2.57 -4.23
C GLY A 156 -19.75 1.89 -2.92
N SER A 157 -18.52 1.35 -2.81
CA SER A 157 -18.10 0.74 -1.53
C SER A 157 -17.98 1.77 -0.41
N HIS A 158 -18.53 1.42 0.75
CA HIS A 158 -18.53 2.24 1.97
C HIS A 158 -17.55 1.70 3.00
N TYR A 159 -16.84 2.59 3.68
CA TYR A 159 -15.97 2.30 4.81
C TYR A 159 -16.22 3.31 5.92
N ASP A 160 -16.10 2.89 7.16
CA ASP A 160 -16.17 3.80 8.30
C ASP A 160 -14.86 4.58 8.55
N LEU A 161 -14.84 5.42 9.59
CA LEU A 161 -13.65 6.19 10.00
C LEU A 161 -12.62 5.38 10.82
N ALA A 162 -12.66 4.05 10.72
CA ALA A 162 -11.56 3.13 11.01
C ALA A 162 -11.13 2.36 9.75
N GLY A 163 -11.68 2.70 8.56
CA GLY A 163 -11.43 2.03 7.30
C GLY A 163 -12.03 0.63 7.22
N ARG A 164 -13.04 0.30 8.06
CA ARG A 164 -13.72 -0.99 8.05
C ARG A 164 -14.85 -0.98 7.04
N VAL A 165 -14.92 -2.01 6.19
CA VAL A 165 -15.90 -2.10 5.10
C VAL A 165 -17.27 -2.53 5.62
N TYR A 166 -18.32 -1.88 5.13
CA TYR A 166 -19.71 -2.28 5.41
C TYR A 166 -20.04 -3.62 4.75
N LYS A 167 -21.04 -4.32 5.25
CA LYS A 167 -21.58 -5.55 4.65
C LYS A 167 -22.16 -5.28 3.27
N SER A 168 -22.17 -6.31 2.43
CA SER A 168 -22.78 -6.26 1.10
C SER A 168 -22.22 -5.18 0.19
N GLN A 169 -20.92 -4.87 0.33
CA GLN A 169 -20.17 -3.95 -0.52
C GLN A 169 -19.33 -4.70 -1.56
N PRO A 170 -19.03 -4.07 -2.73
CA PRO A 170 -18.10 -4.66 -3.70
C PRO A 170 -16.69 -4.89 -3.14
N ALA A 171 -16.24 -4.04 -2.23
CA ALA A 171 -14.95 -4.20 -1.57
C ALA A 171 -14.97 -5.37 -0.57
N PRO A 172 -14.04 -6.33 -0.68
CA PRO A 172 -14.05 -7.54 0.16
C PRO A 172 -13.42 -7.34 1.54
N LEU A 173 -12.53 -6.36 1.71
CA LEU A 173 -11.71 -6.18 2.91
C LEU A 173 -11.72 -4.72 3.38
N ASN A 174 -11.37 -4.52 4.65
CA ASN A 174 -11.08 -3.20 5.20
C ASN A 174 -9.90 -2.54 4.47
N LEU A 175 -9.83 -1.19 4.47
CA LEU A 175 -8.67 -0.48 3.95
C LEU A 175 -7.41 -0.88 4.73
N PRO A 176 -6.26 -1.11 4.09
CA PRO A 176 -5.05 -1.52 4.80
C PRO A 176 -4.52 -0.41 5.73
N VAL A 177 -4.00 -0.81 6.89
CA VAL A 177 -3.21 0.08 7.77
C VAL A 177 -1.74 -0.12 7.43
N PRO A 178 -1.00 0.93 7.03
CA PRO A 178 0.44 0.81 6.78
C PRO A 178 1.21 0.61 8.09
N PRO A 179 2.37 -0.07 8.07
CA PRO A 179 3.27 -0.07 9.21
C PRO A 179 3.71 1.37 9.51
N HIS A 180 3.67 1.74 10.79
CA HIS A 180 4.03 3.08 11.23
C HIS A 180 4.43 3.09 12.69
N SER A 181 5.20 4.10 13.06
CA SER A 181 5.62 4.37 14.45
C SER A 181 5.53 5.86 14.75
N TYR A 182 5.54 6.19 16.04
CA TYR A 182 5.59 7.57 16.49
C TYR A 182 7.03 7.91 16.89
N GLU A 183 7.63 8.90 16.25
CA GLU A 183 8.91 9.49 16.67
C GLU A 183 8.67 10.48 17.81
N SER A 184 7.52 11.18 17.79
CA SER A 184 7.00 12.04 18.85
C SER A 184 5.47 12.07 18.77
N ASP A 185 4.80 12.81 19.66
CA ASP A 185 3.34 12.97 19.60
C ASP A 185 2.86 13.65 18.30
N GLU A 186 3.72 14.41 17.65
CA GLU A 186 3.41 15.18 16.45
C GLU A 186 4.00 14.57 15.16
N ILE A 187 4.97 13.65 15.26
CA ILE A 187 5.67 13.10 14.09
C ILE A 187 5.46 11.60 14.00
N ILE A 188 4.86 11.19 12.90
CA ILE A 188 4.64 9.78 12.56
C ILE A 188 5.60 9.39 11.43
N VAL A 189 6.21 8.20 11.57
CA VAL A 189 7.07 7.60 10.54
C VAL A 189 6.29 6.47 9.89
N VAL A 190 5.85 6.66 8.67
CA VAL A 190 5.14 5.66 7.86
C VAL A 190 6.15 4.76 7.15
N GLY A 191 5.95 3.46 7.18
CA GLY A 191 6.82 2.48 6.51
C GLY A 191 7.85 1.84 7.44
N VAL A 192 7.85 2.15 8.74
CA VAL A 192 8.66 1.47 9.75
C VAL A 192 7.77 0.54 10.55
N ASP A 193 8.17 -0.74 10.60
CA ASP A 193 7.51 -1.75 11.42
C ASP A 193 8.30 -1.90 12.73
N THR A 194 7.71 -1.47 13.84
CA THR A 194 8.36 -1.51 15.17
C THR A 194 8.59 -2.92 15.70
N GLU A 195 7.91 -3.94 15.14
CA GLU A 195 8.13 -5.35 15.52
C GLU A 195 9.29 -6.00 14.75
N LYS A 196 9.79 -5.34 13.69
CA LYS A 196 10.88 -5.84 12.83
C LYS A 196 12.17 -5.01 12.91
N ALA A 197 12.21 -4.06 13.84
CA ALA A 197 13.40 -3.21 14.05
C ALA A 197 14.34 -3.79 15.12
#